data_f34ab68b1464b610e7551573709b3fd9
#
_entry.id   f34ab68b1464b610e7551573709b3fd9
#
_cell.length_a   1.000
_cell.length_b   1.000
_cell.length_c   1.000
_cell.angle_alpha   90.00
_cell.angle_beta   90.00
_cell.angle_gamma   90.00
#
_symmetry.space_group_name_H-M   'P 1'
#
loop_
_entity.id
_entity.type
_entity.pdbx_description
1 polymer ?
#
loop_
_entity_poly.entity_id
_entity_poly.type
_entity_poly.pdbx_seq_one_letter_code
_entity_poly.pdbx_strand_id
1 'polypeptide(L)'
;ITLSDSVNPNTLTGVHAHKNRVYYWTGTSQNFYYSATVDTFQGNFTKFPVGLVGTFGGNILSINSLSIDGGEGVDDLLAIIMTSGEVLIYSGSNPSSDFALVGTFRIAEPVNEKRGIAKLGGDVIVMTREGYLPLSQVVRQDLIGNKAQAISEKIRGTVISQVKLTGTSTGWQIFVSPDVDKVYFNYPTGDTNDPFNQH
;
A
#
# COMPACT_ATOMS: atom_id res chain seq x y z
N ILE A 1 -20.26 -6.37 10.84
CA ILE A 1 -18.88 -6.10 11.32
C ILE A 1 -18.98 -5.20 12.53
N THR A 2 -18.34 -5.59 13.63
CA THR A 2 -18.16 -4.75 14.83
C THR A 2 -16.66 -4.50 15.00
N LEU A 3 -16.28 -3.24 15.08
CA LEU A 3 -14.90 -2.85 15.30
C LEU A 3 -14.69 -2.53 16.79
N SER A 4 -13.54 -2.89 17.33
CA SER A 4 -13.14 -2.45 18.67
C SER A 4 -13.13 -0.90 18.72
N ASP A 5 -13.26 -0.35 19.91
CA ASP A 5 -13.36 1.10 20.16
C ASP A 5 -14.60 1.78 19.54
N SER A 6 -15.66 1.02 19.23
CA SER A 6 -16.92 1.54 18.68
C SER A 6 -16.77 2.35 17.39
N VAL A 7 -15.75 2.04 16.59
CA VAL A 7 -15.54 2.70 15.29
C VAL A 7 -16.68 2.35 14.34
N ASN A 8 -17.22 3.35 13.66
CA ASN A 8 -18.30 3.16 12.70
C ASN A 8 -17.79 2.38 11.47
N PRO A 9 -18.32 1.19 11.16
CA PRO A 9 -17.89 0.41 9.99
C PRO A 9 -18.04 1.13 8.63
N ASN A 10 -18.93 2.11 8.56
CA ASN A 10 -19.11 2.90 7.34
C ASN A 10 -17.93 3.85 7.03
N THR A 11 -16.99 4.02 7.98
CA THR A 11 -15.76 4.79 7.76
C THR A 11 -14.61 3.95 7.19
N LEU A 12 -14.81 2.66 7.00
CA LEU A 12 -13.82 1.77 6.41
C LEU A 12 -13.58 2.14 4.94
N THR A 13 -12.32 2.35 4.59
CA THR A 13 -11.92 2.73 3.23
C THR A 13 -11.17 1.64 2.49
N GLY A 14 -10.70 0.62 3.20
CA GLY A 14 -9.99 -0.47 2.59
C GLY A 14 -10.12 -1.78 3.33
N VAL A 15 -9.91 -2.86 2.58
CA VAL A 15 -9.92 -4.25 3.04
C VAL A 15 -8.82 -5.02 2.31
N HIS A 16 -8.15 -5.91 3.03
CA HIS A 16 -7.16 -6.83 2.47
C HIS A 16 -7.23 -8.16 3.20
N ALA A 17 -7.04 -9.26 2.45
CA ALA A 17 -6.92 -10.59 3.01
C ALA A 17 -5.44 -11.04 2.98
N HIS A 18 -4.91 -11.48 4.13
CA HIS A 18 -3.55 -11.98 4.25
C HIS A 18 -3.53 -13.17 5.22
N LYS A 19 -2.92 -14.27 4.81
CA LYS A 19 -2.79 -15.50 5.62
C LYS A 19 -4.10 -15.88 6.32
N ASN A 20 -5.18 -15.96 5.55
CA ASN A 20 -6.53 -16.33 5.99
C ASN A 20 -7.17 -15.38 7.02
N ARG A 21 -6.65 -14.16 7.17
CA ARG A 21 -7.26 -13.10 7.98
C ARG A 21 -7.63 -11.90 7.13
N VAL A 22 -8.66 -11.19 7.57
CA VAL A 22 -9.11 -9.96 6.94
C VAL A 22 -8.63 -8.78 7.77
N TYR A 23 -8.11 -7.78 7.08
CA TYR A 23 -7.61 -6.52 7.61
C TYR A 23 -8.43 -5.38 7.05
N TYR A 24 -8.94 -4.50 7.91
CA TYR A 24 -9.70 -3.31 7.54
C TYR A 24 -9.01 -2.06 8.06
N TRP A 25 -9.10 -0.97 7.34
CA TRP A 25 -8.59 0.33 7.80
C TRP A 25 -9.48 1.49 7.33
N THR A 26 -9.31 2.63 8.03
CA THR A 26 -10.04 3.86 7.73
C THR A 26 -9.13 4.85 7.08
N GLY A 27 -8.80 5.18 6.08
CA GLY A 27 -7.83 6.16 5.52
C GLY A 27 -7.52 7.43 6.35
N THR A 28 -8.10 7.57 7.53
CA THR A 28 -7.93 8.70 8.44
C THR A 28 -7.26 8.32 9.77
N SER A 29 -6.76 7.10 9.88
CA SER A 29 -6.22 6.56 11.14
C SER A 29 -4.90 5.82 10.89
N GLN A 30 -4.10 5.69 11.96
CA GLN A 30 -2.92 4.84 12.02
C GLN A 30 -3.24 3.45 12.60
N ASN A 31 -4.52 3.10 12.65
CA ASN A 31 -4.95 1.81 13.15
C ASN A 31 -5.54 0.98 12.02
N PHE A 32 -5.28 -0.31 12.04
CA PHE A 32 -6.07 -1.28 11.30
C PHE A 32 -6.83 -2.20 12.24
N TYR A 33 -7.81 -2.89 11.69
CA TYR A 33 -8.64 -3.85 12.41
C TYR A 33 -8.52 -5.20 11.73
N TYR A 34 -8.28 -6.25 12.51
CA TYR A 34 -8.09 -7.60 11.98
C TYR A 34 -9.09 -8.58 12.60
N SER A 35 -9.45 -9.61 11.84
CA SER A 35 -10.31 -10.69 12.33
C SER A 35 -9.57 -11.52 13.38
N ALA A 36 -10.20 -11.72 14.53
CA ALA A 36 -9.62 -12.54 15.60
C ALA A 36 -9.47 -14.01 15.18
N THR A 37 -10.40 -14.51 14.39
CA THR A 37 -10.40 -15.86 13.81
C THR A 37 -9.98 -15.84 12.35
N VAL A 38 -9.31 -16.91 11.91
CA VAL A 38 -9.00 -17.14 10.49
C VAL A 38 -10.29 -17.45 9.71
N ASP A 39 -10.24 -17.29 8.38
CA ASP A 39 -11.34 -17.58 7.46
C ASP A 39 -12.67 -16.89 7.81
N THR A 40 -12.60 -15.76 8.52
CA THR A 40 -13.77 -15.00 8.95
C THR A 40 -13.69 -13.57 8.47
N PHE A 41 -14.72 -13.10 7.76
CA PHE A 41 -14.85 -11.74 7.24
C PHE A 41 -15.98 -10.94 7.92
N GLN A 42 -16.61 -11.50 8.94
CA GLN A 42 -17.66 -10.87 9.74
C GLN A 42 -17.43 -11.08 11.25
N GLY A 43 -18.18 -10.36 12.07
CA GLY A 43 -18.08 -10.45 13.53
C GLY A 43 -17.23 -9.32 14.13
N ASN A 44 -16.46 -9.65 15.16
CA ASN A 44 -15.67 -8.69 15.91
C ASN A 44 -14.25 -8.58 15.36
N PHE A 45 -13.78 -7.35 15.19
CA PHE A 45 -12.43 -7.05 14.74
C PHE A 45 -11.67 -6.29 15.80
N THR A 46 -10.44 -6.71 16.01
CA THR A 46 -9.54 -6.15 17.03
C THR A 46 -8.65 -5.07 16.40
N LYS A 47 -8.46 -3.97 17.12
CA LYS A 47 -7.58 -2.89 16.71
C LYS A 47 -6.10 -3.27 16.86
N PHE A 48 -5.30 -2.88 15.87
CA PHE A 48 -3.84 -2.88 15.94
C PHE A 48 -3.31 -1.47 15.68
N PRO A 49 -2.60 -0.86 16.65
CA PRO A 49 -2.12 0.51 16.56
C PRO A 49 -0.73 0.55 15.87
N VAL A 50 -0.69 0.73 14.57
CA VAL A 50 0.56 0.84 13.78
C VAL A 50 1.35 2.09 14.17
N GLY A 51 0.65 3.16 14.55
CA GLY A 51 1.27 4.44 14.92
C GLY A 51 2.20 4.40 16.14
N LEU A 52 2.17 3.31 16.93
CA LEU A 52 3.13 3.11 18.02
C LEU A 52 4.54 2.76 17.53
N VAL A 53 4.66 2.30 16.29
CA VAL A 53 5.92 1.87 15.67
C VAL A 53 6.34 2.83 14.56
N GLY A 54 5.38 3.48 13.90
CA GLY A 54 5.64 4.46 12.85
C GLY A 54 6.39 5.68 13.36
N THR A 55 7.36 6.15 12.58
CA THR A 55 8.25 7.27 12.93
C THR A 55 7.85 8.57 12.22
N PHE A 56 7.30 8.46 11.02
CA PHE A 56 7.03 9.61 10.15
C PHE A 56 5.56 10.05 10.15
N GLY A 57 4.71 9.34 10.90
CA GLY A 57 3.28 9.66 11.00
C GLY A 57 2.51 9.39 9.71
N GLY A 58 1.44 10.15 9.48
CA GLY A 58 0.51 9.91 8.38
C GLY A 58 -0.57 8.88 8.76
N ASN A 59 -1.45 8.60 7.82
CA ASN A 59 -2.53 7.62 7.98
C ASN A 59 -2.25 6.39 7.10
N ILE A 60 -2.92 5.28 7.40
CA ILE A 60 -2.83 4.09 6.55
C ILE A 60 -3.49 4.39 5.20
N LEU A 61 -2.71 4.35 4.14
CA LEU A 61 -3.18 4.49 2.77
C LEU A 61 -3.64 3.14 2.22
N SER A 62 -2.81 2.10 2.40
CA SER A 62 -3.12 0.76 1.91
C SER A 62 -2.39 -0.31 2.71
N ILE A 63 -2.98 -1.50 2.76
CA ILE A 63 -2.39 -2.73 3.29
C ILE A 63 -2.36 -3.75 2.16
N ASN A 64 -1.23 -4.42 1.96
CA ASN A 64 -1.04 -5.40 0.88
C ASN A 64 -0.16 -6.56 1.33
N SER A 65 -0.29 -7.71 0.68
CA SER A 65 0.64 -8.82 0.83
C SER A 65 1.79 -8.68 -0.16
N LEU A 66 3.00 -8.79 0.34
CA LEU A 66 4.25 -8.76 -0.42
C LEU A 66 4.93 -10.12 -0.27
N SER A 67 5.21 -10.80 -1.37
CA SER A 67 5.91 -12.09 -1.36
C SER A 67 7.38 -11.85 -1.74
N ILE A 68 8.29 -12.11 -0.82
CA ILE A 68 9.73 -11.98 -1.05
C ILE A 68 10.36 -13.38 -0.93
N ASP A 69 11.07 -13.79 -1.96
CA ASP A 69 11.92 -14.97 -1.89
C ASP A 69 13.27 -14.57 -1.27
N GLY A 70 13.48 -14.99 -0.04
CA GLY A 70 14.72 -14.78 0.72
C GLY A 70 15.77 -15.88 0.52
N GLY A 71 15.47 -16.89 -0.32
CA GLY A 71 16.35 -18.05 -0.53
C GLY A 71 16.05 -19.24 0.37
N GLU A 72 15.18 -19.12 1.35
CA GLU A 72 14.68 -20.20 2.22
C GLU A 72 13.20 -20.54 1.95
N GLY A 73 12.64 -20.01 0.87
CA GLY A 73 11.23 -20.13 0.48
C GLY A 73 10.56 -18.78 0.33
N VAL A 74 9.31 -18.81 -0.15
CA VAL A 74 8.50 -17.60 -0.34
C VAL A 74 7.84 -17.23 0.99
N ASP A 75 8.27 -16.12 1.58
CA ASP A 75 7.61 -15.54 2.73
C ASP A 75 6.60 -14.47 2.30
N ASP A 76 5.35 -14.68 2.68
CA ASP A 76 4.31 -13.68 2.53
C ASP A 76 4.35 -12.71 3.71
N LEU A 77 4.75 -11.48 3.42
CA LEU A 77 4.82 -10.37 4.37
C LEU A 77 3.62 -9.44 4.21
N LEU A 78 3.22 -8.79 5.27
CA LEU A 78 2.20 -7.74 5.23
C LEU A 78 2.88 -6.37 5.14
N ALA A 79 2.64 -5.66 4.04
CA ALA A 79 3.12 -4.30 3.82
C ALA A 79 2.03 -3.30 4.15
N ILE A 80 2.30 -2.39 5.08
CA ILE A 80 1.43 -1.28 5.47
C ILE A 80 2.06 0.00 4.92
N ILE A 81 1.35 0.65 4.01
CA ILE A 81 1.80 1.85 3.31
C ILE A 81 1.08 3.05 3.91
N MET A 82 1.86 4.00 4.41
CA MET A 82 1.35 5.23 5.02
C MET A 82 1.33 6.39 4.02
N THR A 83 0.45 7.35 4.22
CA THR A 83 0.38 8.57 3.39
C THR A 83 1.66 9.40 3.43
N SER A 84 2.46 9.27 4.48
CA SER A 84 3.77 9.92 4.64
C SER A 84 4.88 9.30 3.77
N GLY A 85 4.62 8.15 3.13
CA GLY A 85 5.64 7.36 2.44
C GLY A 85 6.42 6.42 3.36
N GLU A 86 6.00 6.27 4.60
CA GLU A 86 6.50 5.21 5.48
C GLU A 86 5.86 3.87 5.08
N VAL A 87 6.68 2.83 5.01
CA VAL A 87 6.25 1.47 4.71
C VAL A 87 6.72 0.56 5.83
N LEU A 88 5.76 -0.03 6.55
CA LEU A 88 6.06 -0.98 7.62
C LEU A 88 5.80 -2.40 7.08
N ILE A 89 6.76 -3.27 7.25
CA ILE A 89 6.69 -4.67 6.82
C ILE A 89 6.62 -5.57 8.04
N TYR A 90 5.59 -6.39 8.07
CA TYR A 90 5.36 -7.35 9.13
C TYR A 90 5.40 -8.79 8.60
N SER A 91 5.96 -9.68 9.40
CA SER A 91 5.83 -11.13 9.26
C SER A 91 4.82 -11.67 10.26
N GLY A 92 4.44 -12.94 10.09
CA GLY A 92 3.45 -13.60 10.96
C GLY A 92 2.06 -13.63 10.35
N SER A 93 1.14 -14.22 11.07
CA SER A 93 -0.26 -14.42 10.64
C SER A 93 -1.28 -13.82 11.61
N ASN A 94 -0.89 -13.63 12.87
CA ASN A 94 -1.79 -13.19 13.91
C ASN A 94 -1.23 -11.99 14.69
N PRO A 95 -1.80 -10.80 14.50
CA PRO A 95 -1.35 -9.58 15.20
C PRO A 95 -1.34 -9.68 16.74
N SER A 96 -2.05 -10.67 17.32
CA SER A 96 -2.08 -10.87 18.78
C SER A 96 -0.91 -11.70 19.32
N SER A 97 -0.20 -12.48 18.48
CA SER A 97 0.74 -13.49 18.98
C SER A 97 2.06 -13.58 18.23
N ASP A 98 2.04 -13.63 16.91
CA ASP A 98 3.22 -13.92 16.06
C ASP A 98 3.59 -12.80 15.09
N PHE A 99 2.97 -11.63 15.24
CA PHE A 99 3.16 -10.50 14.35
C PHE A 99 4.43 -9.74 14.70
N ALA A 100 5.44 -9.84 13.86
CA ALA A 100 6.74 -9.22 14.08
C ALA A 100 7.05 -8.18 13.01
N LEU A 101 7.53 -7.01 13.43
CA LEU A 101 8.02 -5.98 12.50
C LEU A 101 9.35 -6.45 11.90
N VAL A 102 9.37 -6.66 10.59
CA VAL A 102 10.57 -7.00 9.81
C VAL A 102 11.42 -5.78 9.55
N GLY A 103 10.78 -4.65 9.25
CA GLY A 103 11.47 -3.39 9.02
C GLY A 103 10.52 -2.23 8.72
N THR A 104 11.08 -1.04 8.83
CA THR A 104 10.44 0.22 8.46
C THR A 104 11.25 0.87 7.35
N PHE A 105 10.61 1.15 6.24
CA PHE A 105 11.25 1.68 5.03
C PHE A 105 10.63 3.02 4.68
N ARG A 106 11.37 3.85 3.95
CA ARG A 106 10.87 5.11 3.47
C ARG A 106 10.93 5.19 1.96
N ILE A 107 9.80 5.51 1.36
CA ILE A 107 9.65 5.85 -0.06
C ILE A 107 9.24 7.32 -0.19
N ALA A 108 9.29 7.85 -1.42
CA ALA A 108 8.66 9.14 -1.68
C ALA A 108 7.15 9.05 -1.38
N GLU A 109 6.55 10.16 -0.97
CA GLU A 109 5.12 10.20 -0.66
C GLU A 109 4.30 9.57 -1.80
N PRO A 110 3.42 8.60 -1.51
CA PRO A 110 2.48 8.07 -2.49
C PRO A 110 1.57 9.18 -3.01
N VAL A 111 1.10 9.04 -4.25
CA VAL A 111 -0.05 9.82 -4.69
C VAL A 111 -1.21 9.50 -3.75
N ASN A 112 -1.97 10.52 -3.32
CA ASN A 112 -3.00 10.36 -2.28
C ASN A 112 -4.24 9.63 -2.80
N GLU A 113 -4.02 8.45 -3.39
CA GLU A 113 -5.06 7.61 -3.98
C GLU A 113 -4.70 6.13 -3.78
N LYS A 114 -5.56 5.38 -3.07
CA LYS A 114 -5.36 3.94 -2.86
C LYS A 114 -5.30 3.12 -4.16
N ARG A 115 -5.91 3.61 -5.24
CA ARG A 115 -5.82 3.01 -6.57
C ARG A 115 -4.46 3.17 -7.25
N GLY A 116 -3.63 4.09 -6.74
CA GLY A 116 -2.22 4.22 -7.12
C GLY A 116 -1.31 3.12 -6.56
N ILE A 117 -1.90 2.09 -5.95
CA ILE A 117 -1.20 0.94 -5.40
C ILE A 117 -1.85 -0.34 -5.93
N ALA A 118 -1.07 -1.22 -6.51
CA ALA A 118 -1.57 -2.49 -7.05
C ALA A 118 -0.59 -3.64 -6.84
N LYS A 119 -1.16 -4.84 -6.66
CA LYS A 119 -0.39 -6.08 -6.63
C LYS A 119 -0.07 -6.52 -8.06
N LEU A 120 1.20 -6.82 -8.32
CA LEU A 120 1.70 -7.35 -9.58
C LEU A 120 2.53 -8.61 -9.29
N GLY A 121 1.93 -9.77 -9.52
CA GLY A 121 2.52 -11.04 -9.09
C GLY A 121 2.68 -11.10 -7.56
N GLY A 122 3.88 -11.37 -7.09
CA GLY A 122 4.23 -11.35 -5.67
C GLY A 122 4.57 -9.96 -5.13
N ASP A 123 4.74 -8.96 -5.99
CA ASP A 123 5.16 -7.61 -5.63
C ASP A 123 4.00 -6.63 -5.51
N VAL A 124 4.26 -5.48 -4.92
CA VAL A 124 3.33 -4.35 -4.80
C VAL A 124 3.96 -3.14 -5.44
N ILE A 125 3.31 -2.58 -6.45
CA ILE A 125 3.74 -1.35 -7.11
C ILE A 125 3.03 -0.16 -6.47
N VAL A 126 3.80 0.87 -6.12
CA VAL A 126 3.30 2.11 -5.53
C VAL A 126 3.61 3.28 -6.45
N MET A 127 2.60 4.02 -6.85
CA MET A 127 2.77 5.32 -7.50
C MET A 127 3.15 6.35 -6.45
N THR A 128 4.31 6.95 -6.60
CA THR A 128 4.82 7.98 -5.70
C THR A 128 5.06 9.28 -6.45
N ARG A 129 5.30 10.35 -5.70
CA ARG A 129 5.63 11.67 -6.27
C ARG A 129 6.95 11.69 -7.06
N GLU A 130 7.80 10.68 -6.89
CA GLU A 130 9.10 10.60 -7.58
C GLU A 130 9.18 9.49 -8.61
N GLY A 131 8.15 8.64 -8.73
CA GLY A 131 8.10 7.54 -9.66
C GLY A 131 7.27 6.37 -9.15
N TYR A 132 7.25 5.30 -9.93
CA TYR A 132 6.51 4.08 -9.63
C TYR A 132 7.47 3.05 -9.08
N LEU A 133 7.29 2.66 -7.82
CA LEU A 133 8.25 1.84 -7.06
C LEU A 133 7.69 0.45 -6.77
N PRO A 134 8.40 -0.63 -7.13
CA PRO A 134 8.14 -1.97 -6.60
C PRO A 134 8.63 -2.05 -5.14
N LEU A 135 7.79 -2.50 -4.22
CA LEU A 135 8.16 -2.60 -2.81
C LEU A 135 9.25 -3.64 -2.54
N SER A 136 9.30 -4.71 -3.33
CA SER A 136 10.39 -5.71 -3.21
C SER A 136 11.77 -5.09 -3.40
N GLN A 137 11.91 -4.10 -4.28
CA GLN A 137 13.16 -3.37 -4.45
C GLN A 137 13.50 -2.50 -3.25
N VAL A 138 12.51 -1.87 -2.65
CA VAL A 138 12.72 -1.03 -1.45
C VAL A 138 13.27 -1.89 -0.32
N VAL A 139 12.63 -3.03 -0.05
CA VAL A 139 13.04 -3.94 1.03
C VAL A 139 14.44 -4.53 0.78
N ARG A 140 14.75 -4.94 -0.46
CA ARG A 140 16.06 -5.52 -0.80
C ARG A 140 17.19 -4.51 -0.80
N GLN A 141 16.94 -3.27 -1.22
CA GLN A 141 18.00 -2.26 -1.39
C GLN A 141 18.39 -1.57 -0.10
N ASP A 142 17.48 -1.47 0.87
CA ASP A 142 17.85 -0.95 2.19
C ASP A 142 18.91 -1.85 2.87
N LEU A 143 18.88 -3.16 2.56
CA LEU A 143 19.90 -4.10 3.00
C LEU A 143 21.28 -3.88 2.34
N ILE A 144 21.33 -3.20 1.19
CA ILE A 144 22.55 -3.01 0.38
C ILE A 144 23.01 -1.53 0.38
N GLY A 145 22.21 -0.60 0.95
CA GLY A 145 22.53 0.82 1.01
C GLY A 145 22.37 1.58 -0.32
N ASN A 146 21.72 0.99 -1.31
CA ASN A 146 21.44 1.62 -2.59
C ASN A 146 20.02 2.20 -2.65
N LYS A 147 19.82 3.29 -3.39
CA LYS A 147 18.50 3.88 -3.60
C LYS A 147 17.64 2.99 -4.50
N ALA A 148 16.40 2.70 -4.09
CA ALA A 148 15.45 1.94 -4.89
C ALA A 148 15.18 2.61 -6.25
N GLN A 149 15.32 1.84 -7.33
CA GLN A 149 15.12 2.33 -8.68
C GLN A 149 13.66 2.21 -9.10
N ALA A 150 13.05 3.32 -9.47
CA ALA A 150 11.69 3.31 -9.99
C ALA A 150 11.62 2.64 -11.37
N ILE A 151 10.57 1.84 -11.62
CA ILE A 151 10.33 1.27 -12.95
C ILE A 151 10.07 2.36 -14.00
N SER A 152 9.64 3.54 -13.57
CA SER A 152 9.41 4.74 -14.39
C SER A 152 10.66 5.61 -14.56
N GLU A 153 11.86 5.15 -14.26
CA GLU A 153 13.08 5.99 -14.25
C GLU A 153 13.30 6.69 -15.61
N LYS A 154 13.03 6.01 -16.73
CA LYS A 154 13.17 6.57 -18.08
C LYS A 154 12.21 7.73 -18.37
N ILE A 155 11.07 7.78 -17.67
CA ILE A 155 10.04 8.83 -17.83
C ILE A 155 9.86 9.65 -16.55
N ARG A 156 10.82 9.60 -15.64
CA ARG A 156 10.76 10.24 -14.32
C ARG A 156 10.39 11.72 -14.40
N GLY A 157 10.96 12.46 -15.35
CA GLY A 157 10.65 13.87 -15.54
C GLY A 157 9.17 14.12 -15.84
N THR A 158 8.57 13.29 -16.69
CA THR A 158 7.14 13.36 -17.02
C THR A 158 6.28 13.04 -15.79
N VAL A 159 6.62 11.99 -15.06
CA VAL A 159 5.89 11.61 -13.82
C VAL A 159 5.91 12.74 -12.79
N ILE A 160 7.10 13.31 -12.51
CA ILE A 160 7.24 14.42 -11.56
C ILE A 160 6.44 15.65 -12.02
N SER A 161 6.48 15.99 -13.30
CA SER A 161 5.72 17.11 -13.85
C SER A 161 4.22 16.90 -13.70
N GLN A 162 3.74 15.69 -13.98
CA GLN A 162 2.33 15.34 -13.84
C GLN A 162 1.88 15.38 -12.39
N VAL A 163 2.68 14.84 -11.47
CA VAL A 163 2.37 14.88 -10.03
C VAL A 163 2.33 16.31 -9.50
N LYS A 164 3.19 17.21 -9.99
CA LYS A 164 3.11 18.63 -9.61
C LYS A 164 1.80 19.29 -10.02
N LEU A 165 1.24 18.87 -11.16
CA LEU A 165 -0.01 19.43 -11.69
C LEU A 165 -1.25 18.82 -11.02
N THR A 166 -1.25 17.50 -10.82
CA THR A 166 -2.47 16.75 -10.47
C THR A 166 -2.29 15.78 -9.30
N GLY A 167 -1.18 15.85 -8.55
CA GLY A 167 -0.86 14.89 -7.49
C GLY A 167 -1.83 14.86 -6.31
N THR A 168 -2.67 15.89 -6.15
CA THR A 168 -3.75 15.95 -5.17
C THR A 168 -5.12 15.62 -5.76
N SER A 169 -5.22 15.47 -7.08
CA SER A 169 -6.45 15.13 -7.78
C SER A 169 -6.75 13.63 -7.67
N THR A 170 -8.02 13.28 -7.74
CA THR A 170 -8.45 11.87 -7.90
C THR A 170 -8.19 11.40 -9.31
N GLY A 171 -8.06 10.08 -9.50
CA GLY A 171 -7.90 9.49 -10.83
C GLY A 171 -6.55 8.77 -11.05
N TRP A 172 -5.63 8.85 -10.10
CA TRP A 172 -4.41 8.03 -10.13
C TRP A 172 -4.75 6.56 -9.94
N GLN A 173 -4.39 5.71 -10.89
CA GLN A 173 -4.73 4.30 -10.85
C GLN A 173 -3.68 3.44 -11.55
N ILE A 174 -3.37 2.30 -10.94
CA ILE A 174 -2.69 1.18 -11.59
C ILE A 174 -3.74 0.15 -11.96
N PHE A 175 -3.77 -0.24 -13.22
CA PHE A 175 -4.62 -1.31 -13.73
C PHE A 175 -3.77 -2.40 -14.37
N VAL A 176 -3.91 -3.61 -13.85
CA VAL A 176 -3.24 -4.80 -14.38
C VAL A 176 -4.23 -5.54 -15.27
N SER A 177 -3.86 -5.78 -16.52
CA SER A 177 -4.66 -6.53 -17.49
C SER A 177 -3.93 -7.84 -17.85
N PRO A 178 -4.28 -8.95 -17.19
CA PRO A 178 -3.62 -10.24 -17.43
C PRO A 178 -3.79 -10.76 -18.85
N ASP A 179 -4.95 -10.49 -19.47
CA ASP A 179 -5.30 -11.00 -20.80
C ASP A 179 -4.37 -10.51 -21.90
N VAL A 180 -3.76 -9.33 -21.72
CA VAL A 180 -2.84 -8.72 -22.68
C VAL A 180 -1.43 -8.54 -22.11
N ASP A 181 -1.19 -9.07 -20.91
CA ASP A 181 0.09 -8.99 -20.18
C ASP A 181 0.62 -7.54 -20.08
N LYS A 182 -0.27 -6.62 -19.68
CA LYS A 182 0.06 -5.19 -19.59
C LYS A 182 -0.33 -4.62 -18.23
N VAL A 183 0.45 -3.65 -17.80
CA VAL A 183 0.15 -2.79 -16.66
C VAL A 183 -0.03 -1.36 -17.16
N TYR A 184 -1.17 -0.76 -16.86
CA TYR A 184 -1.50 0.61 -17.21
C TYR A 184 -1.37 1.49 -15.98
N PHE A 185 -0.74 2.64 -16.17
CA PHE A 185 -0.60 3.68 -15.15
C PHE A 185 -1.39 4.89 -15.62
N ASN A 186 -2.58 5.06 -15.06
CA ASN A 186 -3.46 6.18 -15.36
C ASN A 186 -3.19 7.33 -14.41
N TYR A 187 -3.22 8.53 -14.92
CA TYR A 187 -3.12 9.77 -14.16
C TYR A 187 -4.13 10.81 -14.66
N PRO A 188 -4.62 11.71 -13.79
CA PRO A 188 -5.53 12.76 -14.19
C PRO A 188 -4.81 13.78 -15.07
N THR A 189 -5.45 14.23 -16.15
CA THR A 189 -4.88 15.22 -17.08
C THR A 189 -4.89 16.64 -16.52
N GLY A 190 -5.77 16.92 -15.57
CA GLY A 190 -6.04 18.27 -15.08
C GLY A 190 -6.90 19.09 -16.05
N ASP A 191 -7.31 18.54 -17.19
CA ASP A 191 -8.24 19.19 -18.09
C ASP A 191 -9.68 19.05 -17.57
N THR A 192 -10.27 20.17 -17.18
CA THR A 192 -11.65 20.20 -16.69
C THR A 192 -12.70 19.96 -17.78
N ASN A 193 -12.30 20.03 -19.04
CA ASN A 193 -13.18 19.77 -20.19
C ASN A 193 -13.14 18.28 -20.63
N ASP A 194 -12.21 17.49 -20.14
CA ASP A 194 -12.17 16.05 -20.38
C ASP A 194 -13.16 15.35 -19.43
N PRO A 195 -14.25 14.75 -19.94
CA PRO A 195 -15.25 14.09 -19.11
C PRO A 195 -14.70 12.90 -18.32
N PHE A 196 -13.58 12.33 -18.75
CA PHE A 196 -12.92 11.22 -18.06
C PHE A 196 -11.71 11.65 -17.23
N ASN A 197 -11.11 12.82 -17.55
CA ASN A 197 -9.98 13.43 -16.85
C ASN A 197 -8.83 12.44 -16.52
N GLN A 198 -8.60 11.45 -17.38
CA GLN A 198 -7.64 10.37 -17.17
C GLN A 198 -6.92 10.01 -18.49
N HIS A 199 -5.63 9.71 -18.39
CA HIS A 199 -4.79 9.08 -19.41
C HIS A 199 -3.97 7.95 -18.84
#